data_5649146b6aa8346ee74cd386ef09fc00
#
_entry.id   5649146b6aa8346ee74cd386ef09fc00
#
_cell.length_a   1.000
_cell.length_b   1.000
_cell.length_c   1.000
_cell.angle_alpha   90.00
_cell.angle_beta   90.00
_cell.angle_gamma   90.00
#
_symmetry.space_group_name_H-M   'P 1'
#
loop_
_entity.id
_entity.type
_entity.pdbx_description
1 polymer ?
#
loop_
_entity_poly.entity_id
_entity_poly.type
_entity_poly.pdbx_seq_one_letter_code
_entity_poly.pdbx_strand_id
1 'polypeptide(L)'
;LIEALANLGARTKSNNGRLPATIEGPINGGDTFIDGATSQYLSSLLIHTPLAPKDSVLSLYSLNEKPYVDMTLKWLDDLGIDYRREGYTRFFIRGGQRYRPFEKSIPADFSSATFFACLGAIPGNEVTLTGLDMNDTQGDKAVFDYLARLGADVSFNNQSVTVSGERLKGADLDLNATPDALPALAALASIAEGTTVLGNTPQARLKETDRIAVMAKELGKMGIVCEEKPDALIIHGGKPKGARLSGHGDHRVVMSLAIAASASSGESRIDTAEAVAITFPNFAELFADCGGSIKEEK
;
A
#
# COMPACT_ATOMS: atom_id res chain seq x y z
N LEU A 1 7.23 1.05 18.35
CA LEU A 1 7.74 2.41 18.11
C LEU A 1 7.89 3.22 19.40
N ILE A 2 6.87 3.30 20.28
CA ILE A 2 6.90 4.10 21.52
C ILE A 2 8.06 3.69 22.42
N GLU A 3 8.28 2.38 22.62
CA GLU A 3 9.41 1.85 23.39
C GLU A 3 10.76 2.19 22.75
N ALA A 4 10.85 2.08 21.42
CA ALA A 4 12.05 2.43 20.69
C ALA A 4 12.42 3.92 20.88
N LEU A 5 11.43 4.82 20.84
CA LEU A 5 11.64 6.24 21.12
C LEU A 5 12.09 6.49 22.57
N ALA A 6 11.55 5.75 23.54
CA ALA A 6 11.96 5.84 24.94
C ALA A 6 13.43 5.40 25.11
N ASN A 7 13.84 4.28 24.47
CA ASN A 7 15.22 3.80 24.50
C ASN A 7 16.20 4.81 23.87
N LEU A 8 15.74 5.55 22.87
CA LEU A 8 16.52 6.63 22.25
C LEU A 8 16.49 7.94 23.06
N GLY A 9 15.84 7.98 24.23
CA GLY A 9 15.88 9.10 25.17
C GLY A 9 14.68 10.03 25.17
N ALA A 10 13.65 9.79 24.36
CA ALA A 10 12.40 10.55 24.44
C ALA A 10 11.60 10.17 25.71
N ARG A 11 10.86 11.11 26.27
CA ARG A 11 9.86 10.80 27.29
C ARG A 11 8.56 10.41 26.62
N THR A 12 8.06 9.22 26.92
CA THR A 12 6.87 8.66 26.29
C THR A 12 5.82 8.29 27.32
N LYS A 13 4.55 8.55 27.00
CA LYS A 13 3.39 8.07 27.74
C LYS A 13 2.34 7.58 26.75
N SER A 14 1.76 6.42 26.99
CA SER A 14 0.77 5.83 26.10
C SER A 14 -0.23 4.99 26.89
N ASN A 15 -1.33 4.64 26.25
CA ASN A 15 -2.28 3.68 26.76
C ASN A 15 -1.84 2.26 26.40
N ASN A 16 -1.00 1.62 27.24
CA ASN A 16 -0.47 0.29 27.02
C ASN A 16 0.16 0.09 25.62
N GLY A 17 1.01 1.06 25.17
CA GLY A 17 1.65 1.03 23.87
C GLY A 17 0.76 1.46 22.70
N ARG A 18 -0.47 1.91 22.97
CA ARG A 18 -1.47 2.37 21.97
C ARG A 18 -1.76 3.86 22.13
N LEU A 19 -2.41 4.42 21.13
CA LEU A 19 -2.94 5.79 21.18
C LEU A 19 -4.10 5.90 22.17
N PRO A 20 -4.31 7.07 22.80
CA PRO A 20 -3.49 8.28 22.64
C PRO A 20 -2.12 8.13 23.28
N ALA A 21 -1.11 8.76 22.68
CA ALA A 21 0.25 8.77 23.20
C ALA A 21 0.79 10.20 23.26
N THR A 22 1.62 10.48 24.28
CA THR A 22 2.39 11.71 24.38
C THR A 22 3.86 11.38 24.23
N ILE A 23 4.55 12.12 23.37
CA ILE A 23 5.97 11.97 23.11
C ILE A 23 6.61 13.33 23.27
N GLU A 24 7.60 13.42 24.16
CA GLU A 24 8.38 14.63 24.41
C GLU A 24 9.85 14.35 24.11
N GLY A 25 10.41 15.09 23.14
CA GLY A 25 11.81 15.01 22.75
C GLY A 25 12.74 15.94 23.49
N PRO A 26 13.98 16.07 23.05
CA PRO A 26 14.57 15.39 21.89
C PRO A 26 14.95 13.93 22.15
N ILE A 27 15.17 13.15 21.08
CA ILE A 27 15.91 11.90 21.16
C ILE A 27 17.41 12.18 21.27
N ASN A 28 18.13 11.33 22.00
CA ASN A 28 19.57 11.49 22.23
C ASN A 28 20.45 10.60 21.34
N GLY A 29 19.85 9.60 20.71
CA GLY A 29 20.55 8.49 20.07
C GLY A 29 20.80 7.33 21.05
N GLY A 30 21.38 6.24 20.56
CA GLY A 30 21.61 5.00 21.31
C GLY A 30 21.07 3.77 20.60
N ASP A 31 21.01 2.66 21.31
CA ASP A 31 20.62 1.36 20.75
C ASP A 31 19.15 1.05 21.07
N THR A 32 18.44 0.56 20.05
CA THR A 32 17.06 0.14 20.25
C THR A 32 16.66 -1.02 19.34
N PHE A 33 15.64 -1.75 19.75
CA PHE A 33 14.94 -2.74 18.94
C PHE A 33 13.62 -2.20 18.43
N ILE A 34 13.28 -2.61 17.20
CA ILE A 34 12.06 -2.20 16.52
C ILE A 34 11.33 -3.45 16.06
N ASP A 35 10.04 -3.50 16.29
CA ASP A 35 9.17 -4.46 15.65
C ASP A 35 9.01 -4.09 14.16
N GLY A 36 9.36 -5.01 13.28
CA GLY A 36 9.29 -4.84 11.83
C GLY A 36 7.94 -5.24 11.22
N ALA A 37 6.87 -5.27 12.01
CA ALA A 37 5.51 -5.55 11.53
C ALA A 37 5.07 -4.58 10.43
N THR A 38 5.55 -3.35 10.48
CA THR A 38 5.40 -2.34 9.42
C THR A 38 6.70 -1.57 9.20
N SER A 39 6.98 -1.25 7.95
CA SER A 39 8.11 -0.43 7.52
C SER A 39 8.12 0.97 8.14
N GLN A 40 6.95 1.52 8.45
CA GLN A 40 6.78 2.90 8.93
C GLN A 40 7.53 3.17 10.23
N TYR A 41 7.62 2.19 11.14
CA TYR A 41 8.33 2.36 12.40
C TYR A 41 9.84 2.55 12.18
N LEU A 42 10.43 1.71 11.34
CA LEU A 42 11.84 1.84 10.98
C LEU A 42 12.10 3.12 10.20
N SER A 43 11.30 3.43 9.18
CA SER A 43 11.43 4.63 8.36
C SER A 43 11.38 5.91 9.20
N SER A 44 10.47 5.98 10.17
CA SER A 44 10.39 7.14 11.06
C SER A 44 11.67 7.35 11.86
N LEU A 45 12.29 6.28 12.36
CA LEU A 45 13.54 6.37 13.13
C LEU A 45 14.75 6.63 12.23
N LEU A 46 14.81 6.05 11.03
CA LEU A 46 15.85 6.34 10.03
C LEU A 46 15.90 7.82 9.65
N ILE A 47 14.74 8.47 9.56
CA ILE A 47 14.65 9.92 9.26
C ILE A 47 15.08 10.77 10.47
N HIS A 48 14.77 10.36 11.68
CA HIS A 48 14.98 11.21 12.87
C HIS A 48 16.34 10.99 13.55
N THR A 49 16.87 9.76 13.58
CA THR A 49 18.11 9.45 14.30
C THR A 49 19.37 10.18 13.79
N PRO A 50 19.49 10.55 12.50
CA PRO A 50 20.62 11.40 12.05
C PRO A 50 20.71 12.74 12.78
N LEU A 51 19.57 13.28 13.22
CA LEU A 51 19.49 14.56 13.94
C LEU A 51 19.83 14.45 15.44
N ALA A 52 19.86 13.24 15.98
CA ALA A 52 20.22 13.00 17.37
C ALA A 52 21.68 13.37 17.64
N PRO A 53 22.04 13.85 18.84
CA PRO A 53 23.43 14.25 19.13
C PRO A 53 24.44 13.09 19.15
N LYS A 54 23.97 11.85 19.36
CA LYS A 54 24.79 10.64 19.41
C LYS A 54 24.38 9.67 18.31
N ASP A 55 25.31 8.76 17.97
CA ASP A 55 25.04 7.65 17.05
C ASP A 55 23.90 6.77 17.55
N SER A 56 23.23 6.10 16.61
CA SER A 56 22.14 5.19 16.91
C SER A 56 22.33 3.84 16.23
N VAL A 57 21.87 2.76 16.90
CA VAL A 57 21.79 1.43 16.33
C VAL A 57 20.33 0.97 16.41
N LEU A 58 19.75 0.75 15.23
CA LEU A 58 18.37 0.24 15.10
C LEU A 58 18.43 -1.23 14.71
N SER A 59 17.89 -2.11 15.54
CA SER A 59 17.91 -3.57 15.34
C SER A 59 16.50 -4.12 15.15
N LEU A 60 16.35 -5.10 14.24
CA LEU A 60 15.10 -5.78 13.94
C LEU A 60 15.32 -7.28 13.83
N TYR A 61 14.32 -8.08 14.21
CA TYR A 61 14.32 -9.53 13.94
C TYR A 61 13.82 -9.86 12.54
N SER A 62 12.82 -9.12 12.08
CA SER A 62 12.20 -9.27 10.75
C SER A 62 11.71 -7.92 10.27
N LEU A 63 11.45 -7.81 8.99
CA LEU A 63 10.90 -6.59 8.38
C LEU A 63 9.95 -6.97 7.25
N ASN A 64 8.71 -6.53 7.36
CA ASN A 64 7.75 -6.50 6.26
C ASN A 64 7.92 -5.23 5.43
N GLU A 65 7.37 -5.21 4.24
CA GLU A 65 7.31 -4.00 3.40
C GLU A 65 8.70 -3.39 3.10
N LYS A 66 9.70 -4.22 2.86
CA LYS A 66 11.09 -3.77 2.63
C LYS A 66 11.24 -2.63 1.61
N PRO A 67 10.53 -2.62 0.46
CA PRO A 67 10.66 -1.54 -0.52
C PRO A 67 10.37 -0.14 0.03
N TYR A 68 9.47 0.00 1.01
CA TYR A 68 9.20 1.30 1.63
C TYR A 68 10.37 1.78 2.50
N VAL A 69 11.13 0.85 3.08
CA VAL A 69 12.39 1.20 3.75
C VAL A 69 13.44 1.59 2.71
N ASP A 70 13.52 0.90 1.56
CA ASP A 70 14.45 1.26 0.48
C ASP A 70 14.14 2.65 -0.09
N MET A 71 12.86 3.05 -0.18
CA MET A 71 12.47 4.43 -0.50
C MET A 71 13.06 5.43 0.51
N THR A 72 12.95 5.14 1.80
CA THR A 72 13.51 5.97 2.87
C THR A 72 15.03 6.06 2.76
N LEU A 73 15.70 4.91 2.56
CA LEU A 73 17.16 4.86 2.41
C LEU A 73 17.63 5.63 1.17
N LYS A 74 16.90 5.52 0.05
CA LYS A 74 17.18 6.31 -1.16
C LYS A 74 17.17 7.82 -0.89
N TRP A 75 16.20 8.28 -0.09
CA TRP A 75 16.17 9.69 0.34
C TRP A 75 17.34 10.05 1.24
N LEU A 76 17.74 9.18 2.17
CA LEU A 76 18.91 9.41 3.02
C LEU A 76 20.20 9.49 2.19
N ASP A 77 20.37 8.59 1.20
CA ASP A 77 21.48 8.60 0.26
C ASP A 77 21.52 9.88 -0.56
N ASP A 78 20.38 10.29 -1.15
CA ASP A 78 20.26 11.52 -1.94
C ASP A 78 20.57 12.79 -1.13
N LEU A 79 20.27 12.77 0.16
CA LEU A 79 20.52 13.88 1.10
C LEU A 79 21.89 13.80 1.78
N GLY A 80 22.69 12.78 1.46
CA GLY A 80 24.05 12.61 1.97
C GLY A 80 24.12 12.27 3.45
N ILE A 81 23.16 11.55 3.98
CA ILE A 81 23.13 11.06 5.35
C ILE A 81 24.04 9.84 5.49
N ASP A 82 24.96 9.92 6.45
CA ASP A 82 25.93 8.86 6.75
C ASP A 82 25.29 7.78 7.62
N TYR A 83 25.10 6.60 7.04
CA TYR A 83 24.64 5.39 7.72
C TYR A 83 25.26 4.14 7.08
N ARG A 84 25.22 3.02 7.78
CA ARG A 84 25.52 1.69 7.24
C ARG A 84 24.49 0.69 7.71
N ARG A 85 24.32 -0.41 6.99
CA ARG A 85 23.37 -1.48 7.37
C ARG A 85 23.95 -2.88 7.18
N GLU A 86 23.42 -3.81 7.96
CA GLU A 86 23.60 -5.25 7.82
C GLU A 86 22.26 -5.84 7.36
N GLY A 87 22.08 -5.94 6.03
CA GLY A 87 20.80 -6.31 5.43
C GLY A 87 19.66 -5.39 5.88
N TYR A 88 18.56 -6.00 6.38
CA TYR A 88 17.42 -5.30 6.96
C TYR A 88 17.28 -5.57 8.47
N THR A 89 18.30 -6.12 9.08
CA THR A 89 18.26 -6.50 10.50
C THR A 89 18.93 -5.50 11.41
N ARG A 90 19.86 -4.68 10.88
CA ARG A 90 20.60 -3.73 11.70
C ARG A 90 21.04 -2.51 10.90
N PHE A 91 20.78 -1.34 11.45
CA PHE A 91 21.15 -0.03 10.87
C PHE A 91 21.97 0.75 11.89
N PHE A 92 23.10 1.29 11.43
CA PHE A 92 24.01 2.13 12.23
C PHE A 92 23.95 3.52 11.65
N ILE A 93 23.46 4.47 12.40
CA ILE A 93 23.26 5.84 11.95
C ILE A 93 24.16 6.77 12.75
N ARG A 94 24.99 7.52 12.06
CA ARG A 94 25.79 8.56 12.67
C ARG A 94 24.90 9.69 13.18
N GLY A 95 25.12 10.14 14.40
CA GLY A 95 24.43 11.28 15.00
C GLY A 95 25.02 12.62 14.60
N GLY A 96 24.40 13.71 15.02
CA GLY A 96 24.87 15.08 14.80
C GLY A 96 24.82 15.57 13.35
N GLN A 97 24.09 14.88 12.48
CA GLN A 97 23.92 15.23 11.09
C GLN A 97 22.81 16.27 10.90
N ARG A 98 22.71 16.83 9.71
CA ARG A 98 21.68 17.81 9.34
C ARG A 98 21.26 17.60 7.89
N TYR A 99 19.97 17.67 7.65
CA TYR A 99 19.43 17.74 6.30
C TYR A 99 19.70 19.12 5.69
N ARG A 100 20.12 19.14 4.44
CA ARG A 100 20.25 20.37 3.67
C ARG A 100 18.98 20.63 2.89
N PRO A 101 18.61 21.90 2.64
CA PRO A 101 17.53 22.22 1.72
C PRO A 101 17.78 21.60 0.35
N PHE A 102 16.74 21.14 -0.29
CA PHE A 102 16.78 20.52 -1.62
C PHE A 102 15.57 20.93 -2.45
N GLU A 103 15.69 20.79 -3.75
CA GLU A 103 14.60 20.92 -4.72
C GLU A 103 14.55 19.62 -5.53
N LYS A 104 13.40 18.96 -5.57
CA LYS A 104 13.23 17.67 -6.23
C LYS A 104 11.80 17.49 -6.69
N SER A 105 11.63 17.04 -7.93
CA SER A 105 10.32 16.58 -8.42
C SER A 105 9.97 15.25 -7.74
N ILE A 106 8.77 15.15 -7.21
CA ILE A 106 8.24 13.91 -6.66
C ILE A 106 7.65 13.10 -7.82
N PRO A 107 8.05 11.84 -8.02
CA PRO A 107 7.48 10.98 -9.05
C PRO A 107 6.02 10.65 -8.76
N ALA A 108 5.31 10.17 -9.79
CA ALA A 108 3.95 9.67 -9.62
C ALA A 108 3.93 8.44 -8.69
N ASP A 109 2.81 8.25 -8.00
CA ASP A 109 2.62 7.23 -6.98
C ASP A 109 2.07 5.94 -7.59
N PHE A 110 2.88 4.87 -7.56
CA PHE A 110 2.48 3.55 -8.04
C PHE A 110 1.34 2.94 -7.21
N SER A 111 1.24 3.30 -5.94
CA SER A 111 0.17 2.81 -5.08
C SER A 111 -1.19 3.34 -5.53
N SER A 112 -1.27 4.63 -5.87
CA SER A 112 -2.48 5.23 -6.47
C SER A 112 -2.72 4.72 -7.89
N ALA A 113 -1.66 4.56 -8.69
CA ALA A 113 -1.74 4.01 -10.05
C ALA A 113 -2.30 2.59 -10.09
N THR A 114 -2.12 1.80 -9.03
CA THR A 114 -2.63 0.43 -8.90
C THR A 114 -4.12 0.32 -9.19
N PHE A 115 -4.94 1.29 -8.74
CA PHE A 115 -6.38 1.26 -8.94
C PHE A 115 -6.75 1.39 -10.43
N PHE A 116 -6.12 2.32 -11.13
CA PHE A 116 -6.36 2.52 -12.56
C PHE A 116 -5.71 1.43 -13.42
N ALA A 117 -4.59 0.86 -12.99
CA ALA A 117 -4.01 -0.31 -13.61
C ALA A 117 -4.96 -1.52 -13.52
N CYS A 118 -5.57 -1.74 -12.35
CA CYS A 118 -6.61 -2.77 -12.20
C CYS A 118 -7.87 -2.47 -13.02
N LEU A 119 -8.27 -1.20 -13.15
CA LEU A 119 -9.39 -0.79 -14.01
C LEU A 119 -9.10 -1.12 -15.49
N GLY A 120 -7.88 -0.85 -15.96
CA GLY A 120 -7.45 -1.20 -17.31
C GLY A 120 -7.39 -2.71 -17.56
N ALA A 121 -7.08 -3.50 -16.52
CA ALA A 121 -7.01 -4.95 -16.62
C ALA A 121 -8.39 -5.65 -16.67
N ILE A 122 -9.49 -4.94 -16.42
CA ILE A 122 -10.84 -5.50 -16.59
C ILE A 122 -11.07 -5.86 -18.07
N PRO A 123 -11.58 -7.05 -18.43
CA PRO A 123 -11.80 -7.46 -19.80
C PRO A 123 -12.56 -6.42 -20.64
N GLY A 124 -11.98 -6.03 -21.75
CA GLY A 124 -12.51 -5.01 -22.67
C GLY A 124 -12.12 -3.57 -22.34
N ASN A 125 -11.38 -3.35 -21.27
CA ASN A 125 -10.82 -2.03 -20.93
C ASN A 125 -9.35 -1.90 -21.39
N GLU A 126 -8.94 -0.65 -21.53
CA GLU A 126 -7.55 -0.24 -21.71
C GLU A 126 -7.32 1.09 -20.99
N VAL A 127 -6.26 1.18 -20.18
CA VAL A 127 -5.87 2.41 -19.48
C VAL A 127 -4.39 2.65 -19.65
N THR A 128 -4.01 3.87 -20.04
CA THR A 128 -2.64 4.34 -20.10
C THR A 128 -2.32 5.27 -18.94
N LEU A 129 -1.34 4.90 -18.14
CA LEU A 129 -0.84 5.62 -16.97
C LEU A 129 0.43 6.38 -17.36
N THR A 130 0.52 7.66 -17.03
CA THR A 130 1.67 8.52 -17.35
C THR A 130 2.36 9.05 -16.10
N GLY A 131 3.64 9.45 -16.23
CA GLY A 131 4.40 10.06 -15.12
C GLY A 131 4.99 9.05 -14.13
N LEU A 132 4.87 7.75 -14.38
CA LEU A 132 5.46 6.69 -13.57
C LEU A 132 6.93 6.48 -13.95
N ASP A 133 7.84 6.57 -12.97
CA ASP A 133 9.26 6.23 -13.16
C ASP A 133 9.52 4.79 -12.72
N MET A 134 9.68 3.88 -13.69
CA MET A 134 9.96 2.47 -13.41
C MET A 134 11.31 2.23 -12.71
N ASN A 135 12.21 3.20 -12.69
CA ASN A 135 13.48 3.14 -11.96
C ASN A 135 13.35 3.60 -10.50
N ASP A 136 12.19 4.17 -10.12
CA ASP A 136 11.93 4.55 -8.73
C ASP A 136 11.96 3.34 -7.80
N THR A 137 12.25 3.57 -6.53
CA THR A 137 12.33 2.53 -5.49
C THR A 137 10.97 2.10 -4.95
N GLN A 138 9.87 2.70 -5.39
CA GLN A 138 8.52 2.32 -4.99
C GLN A 138 8.24 0.84 -5.28
N GLY A 139 7.91 0.08 -4.23
CA GLY A 139 7.65 -1.36 -4.35
C GLY A 139 6.38 -1.68 -5.12
N ASP A 140 5.40 -0.78 -5.06
CA ASP A 140 4.08 -0.95 -5.68
C ASP A 140 4.13 -1.05 -7.22
N LYS A 141 5.25 -0.70 -7.86
CA LYS A 141 5.46 -1.00 -9.30
C LYS A 141 5.33 -2.49 -9.63
N ALA A 142 5.49 -3.39 -8.64
CA ALA A 142 5.26 -4.83 -8.80
C ALA A 142 3.81 -5.17 -9.20
N VAL A 143 2.86 -4.22 -9.05
CA VAL A 143 1.48 -4.44 -9.52
C VAL A 143 1.42 -4.83 -11.00
N PHE A 144 2.29 -4.29 -11.82
CA PHE A 144 2.31 -4.62 -13.25
C PHE A 144 2.69 -6.07 -13.52
N ASP A 145 3.62 -6.64 -12.73
CA ASP A 145 3.94 -8.07 -12.79
C ASP A 145 2.77 -8.93 -12.28
N TYR A 146 2.05 -8.47 -11.25
CA TYR A 146 0.86 -9.18 -10.76
C TYR A 146 -0.25 -9.18 -11.79
N LEU A 147 -0.49 -8.06 -12.46
CA LEU A 147 -1.50 -7.97 -13.52
C LEU A 147 -1.17 -8.86 -14.70
N ALA A 148 0.10 -8.90 -15.13
CA ALA A 148 0.56 -9.83 -16.17
C ALA A 148 0.37 -11.30 -15.77
N ARG A 149 0.64 -11.66 -14.51
CA ARG A 149 0.39 -13.01 -13.97
C ARG A 149 -1.10 -13.36 -13.92
N LEU A 150 -1.96 -12.38 -13.68
CA LEU A 150 -3.42 -12.53 -13.76
C LEU A 150 -3.92 -12.59 -15.21
N GLY A 151 -3.06 -12.34 -16.22
CA GLY A 151 -3.38 -12.45 -17.64
C GLY A 151 -3.77 -11.14 -18.31
N ALA A 152 -3.56 -10.00 -17.68
CA ALA A 152 -3.65 -8.72 -18.34
C ALA A 152 -2.44 -8.48 -19.26
N ASP A 153 -2.64 -7.74 -20.34
CA ASP A 153 -1.54 -7.26 -21.16
C ASP A 153 -0.99 -5.96 -20.59
N VAL A 154 0.34 -5.89 -20.40
CA VAL A 154 1.02 -4.75 -19.82
C VAL A 154 2.15 -4.33 -20.74
N SER A 155 2.05 -3.16 -21.29
CA SER A 155 3.06 -2.60 -22.18
C SER A 155 3.70 -1.34 -21.61
N PHE A 156 5.03 -1.27 -21.72
CA PHE A 156 5.82 -0.15 -21.23
C PHE A 156 6.31 0.70 -22.39
N ASN A 157 6.14 2.01 -22.30
CA ASN A 157 6.71 2.97 -23.21
C ASN A 157 7.32 4.11 -22.38
N ASN A 158 8.52 4.54 -22.71
CA ASN A 158 9.41 5.52 -22.04
C ASN A 158 8.90 6.22 -20.76
N GLN A 159 7.68 6.73 -20.72
CA GLN A 159 7.10 7.45 -19.57
C GLN A 159 5.63 7.05 -19.31
N SER A 160 5.19 5.95 -19.88
CA SER A 160 3.83 5.47 -19.72
C SER A 160 3.76 3.95 -19.63
N VAL A 161 2.74 3.48 -18.95
CA VAL A 161 2.40 2.04 -18.87
C VAL A 161 0.95 1.91 -19.32
N THR A 162 0.72 1.09 -20.34
CA THR A 162 -0.62 0.75 -20.79
C THR A 162 -0.99 -0.64 -20.28
N VAL A 163 -2.15 -0.75 -19.69
CA VAL A 163 -2.73 -2.00 -19.20
C VAL A 163 -4.03 -2.25 -19.90
N SER A 164 -4.20 -3.44 -20.48
CA SER A 164 -5.46 -3.88 -21.08
C SER A 164 -5.83 -5.28 -20.67
N GLY A 165 -7.14 -5.54 -20.59
CA GLY A 165 -7.68 -6.82 -20.15
C GLY A 165 -8.42 -7.56 -21.27
N GLU A 166 -8.05 -8.85 -21.51
CA GLU A 166 -8.82 -9.76 -22.35
C GLU A 166 -9.45 -10.89 -21.52
N ARG A 167 -8.64 -11.70 -20.87
CA ARG A 167 -9.08 -12.85 -20.09
C ARG A 167 -8.23 -13.01 -18.85
N LEU A 168 -8.82 -12.73 -17.71
CA LEU A 168 -8.16 -12.90 -16.42
C LEU A 168 -8.27 -14.32 -15.92
N LYS A 169 -7.20 -14.81 -15.28
CA LYS A 169 -7.12 -16.12 -14.62
C LYS A 169 -6.53 -15.98 -13.23
N GLY A 170 -6.94 -16.87 -12.33
CA GLY A 170 -6.42 -16.91 -10.98
C GLY A 170 -4.91 -17.12 -10.93
N ALA A 171 -4.27 -16.56 -9.92
CA ALA A 171 -2.82 -16.67 -9.67
C ALA A 171 -2.50 -16.59 -8.18
N ASP A 172 -1.34 -17.14 -7.80
CA ASP A 172 -0.79 -17.00 -6.45
C ASP A 172 0.17 -15.81 -6.43
N LEU A 173 -0.14 -14.79 -5.62
CA LEU A 173 0.60 -13.54 -5.53
C LEU A 173 1.14 -13.34 -4.11
N ASP A 174 2.43 -13.11 -3.98
CA ASP A 174 3.08 -12.71 -2.72
C ASP A 174 3.01 -11.19 -2.57
N LEU A 175 2.27 -10.71 -1.59
CA LEU A 175 2.04 -9.28 -1.34
C LEU A 175 2.82 -8.73 -0.14
N ASN A 176 3.83 -9.43 0.37
CA ASN A 176 4.59 -8.94 1.51
C ASN A 176 5.23 -7.56 1.25
N ALA A 177 5.74 -7.37 0.03
CA ALA A 177 6.35 -6.11 -0.38
C ALA A 177 5.34 -5.00 -0.69
N THR A 178 4.09 -5.35 -1.00
CA THR A 178 3.05 -4.46 -1.53
C THR A 178 1.67 -4.71 -0.92
N PRO A 179 1.53 -4.71 0.42
CA PRO A 179 0.26 -5.06 1.08
C PRO A 179 -0.89 -4.12 0.71
N ASP A 180 -0.56 -2.92 0.31
CA ASP A 180 -1.54 -1.89 -0.06
C ASP A 180 -2.22 -2.15 -1.41
N ALA A 181 -1.66 -3.05 -2.24
CA ALA A 181 -2.28 -3.52 -3.47
C ALA A 181 -3.38 -4.58 -3.24
N LEU A 182 -3.44 -5.21 -2.04
CA LEU A 182 -4.40 -6.29 -1.75
C LEU A 182 -5.84 -5.92 -2.10
N PRO A 183 -6.42 -4.77 -1.69
CA PRO A 183 -7.81 -4.46 -1.98
C PRO A 183 -8.09 -4.35 -3.49
N ALA A 184 -7.24 -3.68 -4.26
CA ALA A 184 -7.42 -3.49 -5.70
C ALA A 184 -7.27 -4.83 -6.46
N LEU A 185 -6.28 -5.64 -6.10
CA LEU A 185 -6.08 -6.96 -6.68
C LEU A 185 -7.22 -7.93 -6.29
N ALA A 186 -7.79 -7.81 -5.09
CA ALA A 186 -8.96 -8.59 -4.68
C ALA A 186 -10.20 -8.23 -5.52
N ALA A 187 -10.40 -6.95 -5.79
CA ALA A 187 -11.46 -6.49 -6.69
C ALA A 187 -11.30 -7.09 -8.10
N LEU A 188 -10.09 -7.05 -8.66
CA LEU A 188 -9.81 -7.63 -9.97
C LEU A 188 -9.93 -9.17 -9.97
N ALA A 189 -9.43 -9.83 -8.93
CA ALA A 189 -9.53 -11.29 -8.77
C ALA A 189 -10.98 -11.79 -8.70
N SER A 190 -11.92 -10.92 -8.29
CA SER A 190 -13.34 -11.25 -8.21
C SER A 190 -13.96 -11.66 -9.57
N ILE A 191 -13.34 -11.25 -10.68
CA ILE A 191 -13.78 -11.56 -12.04
C ILE A 191 -12.82 -12.49 -12.79
N ALA A 192 -11.70 -12.88 -12.19
CA ALA A 192 -10.73 -13.79 -12.81
C ALA A 192 -11.26 -15.23 -12.82
N GLU A 193 -10.96 -16.00 -13.85
CA GLU A 193 -11.32 -17.41 -13.89
C GLU A 193 -10.46 -18.24 -12.92
N GLY A 194 -11.09 -19.05 -12.08
CA GLY A 194 -10.40 -19.91 -11.12
C GLY A 194 -10.17 -19.25 -9.77
N THR A 195 -9.06 -19.57 -9.11
CA THR A 195 -8.75 -19.13 -7.75
C THR A 195 -7.52 -18.23 -7.74
N THR A 196 -7.62 -17.11 -7.04
CA THR A 196 -6.48 -16.22 -6.77
C THR A 196 -6.16 -16.28 -5.28
N VAL A 197 -4.88 -16.40 -4.96
CA VAL A 197 -4.34 -16.31 -3.59
C VAL A 197 -3.53 -15.02 -3.47
N LEU A 198 -3.98 -14.11 -2.63
CA LEU A 198 -3.25 -12.89 -2.24
C LEU A 198 -2.61 -13.17 -0.88
N GLY A 199 -1.37 -13.66 -0.88
CA GLY A 199 -0.73 -14.25 0.29
C GLY A 199 0.45 -13.48 0.86
N ASN A 200 1.01 -14.02 1.96
CA ASN A 200 2.18 -13.49 2.67
C ASN A 200 2.01 -12.02 3.11
N THR A 201 0.80 -11.63 3.52
CA THR A 201 0.47 -10.24 3.83
C THR A 201 -0.24 -10.06 5.18
N PRO A 202 0.32 -10.55 6.30
CA PRO A 202 -0.31 -10.43 7.61
C PRO A 202 -0.49 -8.97 8.04
N GLN A 203 0.36 -8.06 7.58
CA GLN A 203 0.30 -6.64 7.88
C GLN A 203 -0.92 -5.94 7.27
N ALA A 204 -1.57 -6.51 6.24
CA ALA A 204 -2.82 -5.98 5.69
C ALA A 204 -3.98 -5.99 6.70
N ARG A 205 -3.87 -6.80 7.78
CA ARG A 205 -4.82 -6.79 8.90
C ARG A 205 -4.60 -5.64 9.88
N LEU A 206 -3.46 -4.95 9.79
CA LEU A 206 -3.03 -3.90 10.72
C LEU A 206 -3.04 -2.51 10.09
N LYS A 207 -3.69 -2.36 8.93
CA LYS A 207 -3.83 -1.08 8.22
C LYS A 207 -5.01 -0.28 8.80
N GLU A 208 -5.57 0.65 8.04
CA GLU A 208 -6.74 1.45 8.44
C GLU A 208 -7.91 0.56 8.86
N THR A 209 -8.03 -0.57 8.21
CA THR A 209 -8.95 -1.66 8.54
C THR A 209 -8.20 -3.00 8.47
N ASP A 210 -8.83 -4.07 8.94
CA ASP A 210 -8.42 -5.43 8.55
C ASP A 210 -8.86 -5.65 7.09
N ARG A 211 -7.96 -5.29 6.15
CA ARG A 211 -8.26 -5.31 4.71
C ARG A 211 -8.57 -6.71 4.18
N ILE A 212 -8.01 -7.76 4.80
CA ILE A 212 -8.34 -9.15 4.44
C ILE A 212 -9.80 -9.43 4.77
N ALA A 213 -10.21 -9.18 6.02
CA ALA A 213 -11.58 -9.44 6.47
C ALA A 213 -12.61 -8.55 5.76
N VAL A 214 -12.28 -7.27 5.59
CA VAL A 214 -13.18 -6.30 4.95
C VAL A 214 -13.41 -6.66 3.48
N MET A 215 -12.36 -6.93 2.71
CA MET A 215 -12.52 -7.29 1.29
C MET A 215 -13.25 -8.63 1.12
N ALA A 216 -12.97 -9.63 1.97
CA ALA A 216 -13.72 -10.89 1.96
C ALA A 216 -15.22 -10.66 2.17
N LYS A 217 -15.57 -9.85 3.17
CA LYS A 217 -16.95 -9.51 3.53
C LYS A 217 -17.66 -8.76 2.40
N GLU A 218 -17.02 -7.72 1.87
CA GLU A 218 -17.69 -6.85 0.88
C GLU A 218 -17.82 -7.53 -0.48
N LEU A 219 -16.79 -8.24 -0.95
CA LEU A 219 -16.90 -9.07 -2.15
C LEU A 219 -17.93 -10.22 -1.98
N GLY A 220 -18.05 -10.76 -0.76
CA GLY A 220 -19.10 -11.72 -0.41
C GLY A 220 -20.52 -11.18 -0.64
N LYS A 221 -20.77 -9.89 -0.33
CA LYS A 221 -22.06 -9.23 -0.63
C LYS A 221 -22.35 -9.14 -2.14
N MET A 222 -21.28 -9.05 -2.95
CA MET A 222 -21.38 -9.08 -4.42
C MET A 222 -21.54 -10.50 -4.99
N GLY A 223 -21.58 -11.52 -4.13
CA GLY A 223 -21.76 -12.93 -4.51
C GLY A 223 -20.46 -13.67 -4.83
N ILE A 224 -19.31 -13.11 -4.46
CA ILE A 224 -17.99 -13.74 -4.65
C ILE A 224 -17.62 -14.55 -3.42
N VAL A 225 -17.15 -15.78 -3.64
CA VAL A 225 -16.68 -16.66 -2.56
C VAL A 225 -15.24 -16.30 -2.21
N CYS A 226 -15.02 -15.96 -0.95
CA CYS A 226 -13.71 -15.63 -0.40
C CYS A 226 -13.40 -16.46 0.84
N GLU A 227 -12.13 -16.84 1.02
CA GLU A 227 -11.64 -17.51 2.23
C GLU A 227 -10.56 -16.64 2.88
N GLU A 228 -10.76 -16.32 4.15
CA GLU A 228 -9.76 -15.62 4.95
C GLU A 228 -8.74 -16.61 5.53
N LYS A 229 -7.46 -16.25 5.45
CA LYS A 229 -6.36 -16.89 6.19
C LYS A 229 -5.67 -15.84 7.06
N PRO A 230 -4.86 -16.22 8.06
CA PRO A 230 -4.17 -15.25 8.93
C PRO A 230 -3.35 -14.20 8.16
N ASP A 231 -2.78 -14.58 7.03
CA ASP A 231 -1.86 -13.80 6.21
C ASP A 231 -2.22 -13.79 4.71
N ALA A 232 -3.45 -14.20 4.36
CA ALA A 232 -3.87 -14.27 2.97
C ALA A 232 -5.38 -14.09 2.79
N LEU A 233 -5.77 -13.66 1.58
CA LEU A 233 -7.13 -13.68 1.07
C LEU A 233 -7.17 -14.58 -0.17
N ILE A 234 -8.03 -15.61 -0.14
CA ILE A 234 -8.29 -16.51 -1.28
C ILE A 234 -9.61 -16.10 -1.90
N ILE A 235 -9.62 -15.87 -3.22
CA ILE A 235 -10.79 -15.39 -3.96
C ILE A 235 -11.09 -16.39 -5.07
N HIS A 236 -12.31 -16.94 -5.06
CA HIS A 236 -12.83 -17.76 -6.16
C HIS A 236 -13.58 -16.83 -7.11
N GLY A 237 -12.97 -16.56 -8.24
CA GLY A 237 -13.52 -15.61 -9.20
C GLY A 237 -14.88 -16.06 -9.75
N GLY A 238 -15.70 -15.09 -10.11
CA GLY A 238 -17.08 -15.32 -10.50
C GLY A 238 -17.67 -14.15 -11.30
N LYS A 239 -18.94 -13.90 -11.08
CA LYS A 239 -19.66 -12.78 -11.70
C LYS A 239 -20.24 -11.90 -10.59
N PRO A 240 -19.51 -10.84 -10.17
CA PRO A 240 -19.99 -9.97 -9.12
C PRO A 240 -21.29 -9.27 -9.53
N LYS A 241 -22.15 -9.03 -8.56
CA LYS A 241 -23.43 -8.35 -8.72
C LYS A 241 -23.41 -7.05 -7.94
N GLY A 242 -24.18 -6.07 -8.41
CA GLY A 242 -24.38 -4.83 -7.69
C GLY A 242 -24.90 -5.06 -6.27
N ALA A 243 -24.38 -4.30 -5.31
CA ALA A 243 -24.69 -4.47 -3.90
C ALA A 243 -24.56 -3.15 -3.10
N ARG A 244 -25.08 -3.16 -1.87
CA ARG A 244 -24.80 -2.12 -0.88
C ARG A 244 -23.53 -2.51 -0.11
N LEU A 245 -22.48 -1.76 -0.31
CA LEU A 245 -21.12 -2.00 0.18
C LEU A 245 -20.71 -0.96 1.20
N SER A 246 -19.78 -1.31 2.06
CA SER A 246 -19.18 -0.37 3.00
C SER A 246 -17.70 -0.18 2.70
N GLY A 247 -17.27 1.08 2.63
CA GLY A 247 -15.86 1.43 2.54
C GLY A 247 -15.12 1.36 3.88
N HIS A 248 -15.86 1.19 4.99
CA HIS A 248 -15.31 1.08 6.34
C HIS A 248 -14.39 2.25 6.75
N GLY A 249 -14.48 3.41 6.09
CA GLY A 249 -13.59 4.55 6.32
C GLY A 249 -12.17 4.35 5.77
N ASP A 250 -11.93 3.31 4.98
CA ASP A 250 -10.65 3.01 4.34
C ASP A 250 -10.71 3.39 2.85
N HIS A 251 -9.92 4.39 2.47
CA HIS A 251 -9.86 4.91 1.10
C HIS A 251 -9.55 3.83 0.06
N ARG A 252 -8.66 2.87 0.38
CA ARG A 252 -8.30 1.79 -0.55
C ARG A 252 -9.44 0.80 -0.74
N VAL A 253 -10.19 0.52 0.31
CA VAL A 253 -11.40 -0.32 0.23
C VAL A 253 -12.44 0.35 -0.65
N VAL A 254 -12.73 1.64 -0.45
CA VAL A 254 -13.68 2.39 -1.28
C VAL A 254 -13.30 2.35 -2.76
N MET A 255 -12.06 2.71 -3.10
CA MET A 255 -11.58 2.73 -4.49
C MET A 255 -11.60 1.32 -5.12
N SER A 256 -11.25 0.29 -4.36
CA SER A 256 -11.26 -1.09 -4.84
C SER A 256 -12.68 -1.62 -5.07
N LEU A 257 -13.61 -1.26 -4.21
CA LEU A 257 -15.02 -1.62 -4.39
C LEU A 257 -15.64 -0.89 -5.60
N ALA A 258 -15.19 0.34 -5.92
CA ALA A 258 -15.58 1.01 -7.16
C ALA A 258 -15.09 0.24 -8.40
N ILE A 259 -13.87 -0.31 -8.38
CA ILE A 259 -13.35 -1.16 -9.45
C ILE A 259 -14.18 -2.46 -9.57
N ALA A 260 -14.46 -3.15 -8.46
CA ALA A 260 -15.27 -4.35 -8.46
C ALA A 260 -16.69 -4.06 -8.98
N ALA A 261 -17.26 -2.91 -8.60
CA ALA A 261 -18.57 -2.46 -9.04
C ALA A 261 -18.59 -2.18 -10.55
N SER A 262 -17.55 -1.61 -11.13
CA SER A 262 -17.48 -1.35 -12.59
C SER A 262 -17.47 -2.62 -13.43
N ALA A 263 -16.99 -3.72 -12.85
CA ALA A 263 -17.00 -5.04 -13.49
C ALA A 263 -18.24 -5.89 -13.13
N SER A 264 -19.15 -5.36 -12.32
CA SER A 264 -20.35 -6.10 -11.85
C SER A 264 -21.57 -5.88 -12.73
N SER A 265 -22.56 -6.76 -12.59
CA SER A 265 -23.88 -6.52 -13.13
C SER A 265 -24.75 -5.76 -12.12
N GLY A 266 -25.31 -4.64 -12.55
CA GLY A 266 -26.20 -3.80 -11.72
C GLY A 266 -25.47 -2.70 -10.94
N GLU A 267 -26.24 -1.88 -10.23
CA GLU A 267 -25.75 -0.74 -9.48
C GLU A 267 -25.20 -1.16 -8.11
N SER A 268 -24.08 -0.55 -7.71
CA SER A 268 -23.55 -0.66 -6.36
C SER A 268 -23.59 0.69 -5.66
N ARG A 269 -23.76 0.68 -4.33
CA ARG A 269 -23.63 1.85 -3.47
C ARG A 269 -22.57 1.58 -2.43
N ILE A 270 -21.63 2.49 -2.29
CA ILE A 270 -20.49 2.38 -1.37
C ILE A 270 -20.59 3.53 -0.36
N ASP A 271 -20.71 3.21 0.91
CA ASP A 271 -20.70 4.22 1.98
C ASP A 271 -19.26 4.64 2.36
N THR A 272 -19.14 5.63 3.22
CA THR A 272 -17.86 6.20 3.69
C THR A 272 -16.92 6.63 2.56
N ALA A 273 -17.49 7.04 1.41
CA ALA A 273 -16.74 7.38 0.20
C ALA A 273 -15.84 8.62 0.38
N GLU A 274 -16.15 9.49 1.34
CA GLU A 274 -15.33 10.64 1.73
C GLU A 274 -13.90 10.27 2.16
N ALA A 275 -13.67 9.03 2.58
CA ALA A 275 -12.33 8.53 2.92
C ALA A 275 -11.34 8.61 1.75
N VAL A 276 -11.81 8.57 0.50
CA VAL A 276 -10.97 8.68 -0.70
C VAL A 276 -10.22 10.00 -0.74
N ALA A 277 -10.82 11.07 -0.24
CA ALA A 277 -10.20 12.40 -0.21
C ALA A 277 -8.91 12.47 0.63
N ILE A 278 -8.66 11.48 1.49
CA ILE A 278 -7.46 11.42 2.34
C ILE A 278 -6.19 11.24 1.48
N THR A 279 -6.25 10.40 0.43
CA THR A 279 -5.07 10.05 -0.37
C THR A 279 -5.24 10.32 -1.86
N PHE A 280 -6.47 10.35 -2.38
CA PHE A 280 -6.74 10.48 -3.80
C PHE A 280 -8.02 11.32 -4.06
N PRO A 281 -8.01 12.63 -3.74
CA PRO A 281 -9.22 13.46 -3.72
C PRO A 281 -9.92 13.59 -5.07
N ASN A 282 -9.21 13.45 -6.19
CA ASN A 282 -9.77 13.50 -7.55
C ASN A 282 -10.02 12.09 -8.17
N PHE A 283 -10.07 11.04 -7.37
CA PHE A 283 -10.31 9.67 -7.85
C PHE A 283 -11.60 9.54 -8.66
N ALA A 284 -12.71 10.08 -8.14
CA ALA A 284 -14.01 9.97 -8.80
C ALA A 284 -14.04 10.69 -10.18
N GLU A 285 -13.37 11.85 -10.28
CA GLU A 285 -13.22 12.59 -11.52
C GLU A 285 -12.44 11.77 -12.55
N LEU A 286 -11.24 11.30 -12.18
CA LEU A 286 -10.40 10.49 -13.07
C LEU A 286 -11.07 9.15 -13.44
N PHE A 287 -11.82 8.55 -12.52
CA PHE A 287 -12.57 7.33 -12.80
C PHE A 287 -13.65 7.58 -13.86
N ALA A 288 -14.35 8.72 -13.78
CA ALA A 288 -15.32 9.13 -14.79
C ALA A 288 -14.65 9.46 -16.15
N ASP A 289 -13.48 10.10 -16.14
CA ASP A 289 -12.69 10.41 -17.34
C ASP A 289 -12.23 9.13 -18.06
N CYS A 290 -11.98 8.04 -17.30
CA CYS A 290 -11.72 6.71 -17.86
C CYS A 290 -12.99 5.99 -18.34
N GLY A 291 -14.16 6.65 -18.38
CA GLY A 291 -15.42 6.08 -18.84
C GLY A 291 -16.23 5.36 -17.74
N GLY A 292 -15.79 5.40 -16.49
CA GLY A 292 -16.53 4.84 -15.36
C GLY A 292 -17.77 5.69 -15.01
N SER A 293 -18.86 5.01 -14.63
CA SER A 293 -20.09 5.69 -14.16
C SER A 293 -20.08 5.75 -12.63
N ILE A 294 -19.79 6.92 -12.08
CA ILE A 294 -19.74 7.16 -10.63
C ILE A 294 -20.50 8.46 -10.29
N LYS A 295 -21.21 8.46 -9.18
CA LYS A 295 -21.89 9.63 -8.64
C LYS A 295 -21.68 9.71 -7.14
N GLU A 296 -21.36 10.89 -6.65
CA GLU A 296 -21.39 11.17 -5.21
C GLU A 296 -22.82 11.55 -4.80
N GLU A 297 -23.37 10.81 -3.84
CA GLU A 297 -24.63 11.14 -3.18
C GLU A 297 -24.28 11.81 -1.82
N LYS A 298 -24.81 13.03 -1.61
CA LYS A 298 -24.61 13.80 -0.35
C LYS A 298 -25.62 13.40 0.70
#